data_cf90ae89c2d7d6111286d9fdd8c20103
#
_entry.id   cf90ae89c2d7d6111286d9fdd8c20103
#
_cell.length_a   1.000
_cell.length_b   1.000
_cell.length_c   1.000
_cell.angle_alpha   90.00
_cell.angle_beta   90.00
_cell.angle_gamma   90.00
#
_symmetry.space_group_name_H-M   'P 1'
#
loop_
_entity.id
_entity.type
_entity.pdbx_description
1 polymer ?
#
loop_
_entity_poly.entity_id
_entity_poly.type
_entity_poly.pdbx_seq_one_letter_code
_entity_poly.pdbx_strand_id
1 'polypeptide(L)'
;MKERLDLGSAVREALPVYDASAELRAWAREEARKLDDESAPERALLNPVRAGFRGSFPLRIAAGLVIAAFAGWGIGSLRPMGHAVSTDRTTNELVDAHVRSLLPGHLLDVVSTDRHTVKPWFTGRTDIAPPVVDLSERGFPLLGGRLDYVDGHSAATLAYGRRLHTINLFVWRSAGGEPADGSFTARGYSLLHWTSGGLSYWAISDAAPSELQAFREAYTR
;
A
#
# COMPACT_ATOMS: atom_id res chain seq x y z
N MET A 1 0.54 34.91 -29.27
CA MET A 1 1.74 34.07 -29.40
C MET A 1 2.25 33.88 -27.97
N LYS A 2 1.88 32.74 -27.30
CA LYS A 2 2.30 32.46 -25.90
C LYS A 2 3.60 31.68 -25.95
N GLU A 3 4.69 32.32 -25.58
CA GLU A 3 5.98 31.69 -25.35
C GLU A 3 5.82 30.67 -24.19
N ARG A 4 5.94 29.38 -24.49
CA ARG A 4 6.06 28.35 -23.46
C ARG A 4 7.48 28.47 -22.90
N LEU A 5 7.61 29.07 -21.74
CA LEU A 5 8.82 28.98 -20.94
C LEU A 5 9.14 27.50 -20.71
N ASP A 6 10.23 27.03 -21.32
CA ASP A 6 10.76 25.69 -21.07
C ASP A 6 11.42 25.67 -19.68
N LEU A 7 10.59 25.34 -18.67
CA LEU A 7 11.03 25.18 -17.29
C LEU A 7 12.18 24.18 -17.14
N GLY A 8 12.27 23.21 -18.06
CA GLY A 8 13.32 22.19 -18.03
C GLY A 8 14.71 22.75 -18.38
N SER A 9 14.78 23.71 -19.31
CA SER A 9 16.04 24.36 -19.65
C SER A 9 16.47 25.37 -18.57
N ALA A 10 15.54 26.14 -18.01
CA ALA A 10 15.82 27.08 -16.93
C ALA A 10 16.31 26.40 -15.64
N VAL A 11 15.73 25.23 -15.29
CA VAL A 11 16.15 24.42 -14.13
C VAL A 11 17.55 23.83 -14.33
N ARG A 12 17.88 23.35 -15.54
CA ARG A 12 19.24 22.85 -15.83
C ARG A 12 20.32 23.92 -15.78
N GLU A 13 19.98 25.14 -16.13
CA GLU A 13 20.92 26.25 -16.11
C GLU A 13 21.13 26.81 -14.69
N ALA A 14 20.12 26.69 -13.81
CA ALA A 14 20.18 27.21 -12.46
C ALA A 14 20.79 26.23 -11.42
N LEU A 15 20.88 24.93 -11.73
CA LEU A 15 21.44 23.93 -10.82
C LEU A 15 22.93 23.75 -11.02
N PRO A 16 23.75 23.73 -9.95
CA PRO A 16 25.16 23.41 -10.08
C PRO A 16 25.32 21.96 -10.57
N VAL A 17 25.98 21.80 -11.70
CA VAL A 17 26.32 20.48 -12.24
C VAL A 17 27.51 19.95 -11.48
N TYR A 18 27.28 18.96 -10.61
CA TYR A 18 28.37 18.25 -9.94
C TYR A 18 28.80 17.09 -10.82
N ASP A 19 30.08 17.07 -11.20
CA ASP A 19 30.67 15.93 -11.89
C ASP A 19 30.73 14.72 -10.96
N ALA A 20 30.04 13.65 -11.31
CA ALA A 20 30.09 12.41 -10.56
C ALA A 20 31.53 11.83 -10.59
N SER A 21 31.97 11.23 -9.50
CA SER A 21 33.29 10.57 -9.45
C SER A 21 33.40 9.45 -10.50
N ALA A 22 34.62 9.15 -10.90
CA ALA A 22 34.88 8.08 -11.88
C ALA A 22 34.30 6.71 -11.39
N GLU A 23 34.37 6.46 -10.07
CA GLU A 23 33.84 5.26 -9.43
C GLU A 23 32.31 5.19 -9.53
N LEU A 24 31.63 6.31 -9.27
CA LEU A 24 30.17 6.35 -9.37
C LEU A 24 29.69 6.16 -10.82
N ARG A 25 30.43 6.72 -11.77
CA ARG A 25 30.13 6.51 -13.21
C ARG A 25 30.40 5.08 -13.66
N ALA A 26 31.41 4.41 -13.11
CA ALA A 26 31.70 3.00 -13.38
C ALA A 26 30.62 2.09 -12.78
N TRP A 27 30.23 2.32 -11.53
CA TRP A 27 29.16 1.59 -10.87
C TRP A 27 27.82 1.73 -11.62
N ALA A 28 27.43 2.95 -12.00
CA ALA A 28 26.19 3.19 -12.73
C ALA A 28 26.14 2.48 -14.10
N ARG A 29 27.28 2.39 -14.80
CA ARG A 29 27.39 1.65 -16.06
C ARG A 29 27.27 0.14 -15.87
N GLU A 30 27.84 -0.38 -14.80
CA GLU A 30 27.75 -1.80 -14.47
C GLU A 30 26.31 -2.20 -14.10
N GLU A 31 25.64 -1.35 -13.31
CA GLU A 31 24.25 -1.60 -12.92
C GLU A 31 23.30 -1.50 -14.11
N ALA A 32 23.51 -0.53 -15.02
CA ALA A 32 22.74 -0.42 -16.25
C ALA A 32 22.88 -1.66 -17.16
N ARG A 33 24.10 -2.24 -17.24
CA ARG A 33 24.35 -3.49 -18.00
C ARG A 33 23.58 -4.69 -17.43
N LYS A 34 23.48 -4.81 -16.11
CA LYS A 34 22.71 -5.89 -15.46
C LYS A 34 21.22 -5.78 -15.79
N LEU A 35 20.67 -4.56 -15.80
CA LEU A 35 19.26 -4.32 -16.17
C LEU A 35 18.99 -4.62 -17.66
N ASP A 36 19.96 -4.32 -18.55
CA ASP A 36 19.85 -4.64 -19.98
C ASP A 36 19.92 -6.14 -20.24
N ASP A 37 20.73 -6.88 -19.49
CA ASP A 37 20.90 -8.34 -19.60
C ASP A 37 19.66 -9.09 -19.07
N GLU A 38 19.04 -8.57 -17.98
CA GLU A 38 17.82 -9.13 -17.39
C GLU A 38 16.57 -8.83 -18.25
N SER A 39 16.61 -7.79 -19.07
CA SER A 39 15.52 -7.38 -19.97
C SER A 39 15.64 -7.92 -21.40
N ALA A 40 16.68 -8.70 -21.71
CA ALA A 40 16.81 -9.34 -23.01
C ALA A 40 15.69 -10.39 -23.21
N PRO A 41 14.71 -10.15 -24.09
CA PRO A 41 13.73 -11.19 -24.38
C PRO A 41 14.45 -12.37 -24.99
N GLU A 42 14.19 -13.54 -24.45
CA GLU A 42 14.65 -14.84 -24.92
C GLU A 42 14.27 -15.04 -26.41
N ARG A 43 15.05 -14.46 -27.31
CA ARG A 43 15.02 -14.74 -28.75
C ARG A 43 15.75 -16.03 -29.02
N ALA A 44 15.28 -17.12 -28.39
CA ALA A 44 15.77 -18.47 -28.66
C ALA A 44 14.74 -19.23 -29.49
N LEU A 45 15.12 -19.48 -30.74
CA LEU A 45 14.79 -20.70 -31.48
C LEU A 45 13.36 -20.83 -32.04
N LEU A 46 13.06 -20.07 -33.05
CA LEU A 46 12.15 -20.58 -34.11
C LEU A 46 12.98 -21.24 -35.23
N ASN A 47 13.47 -22.45 -34.97
CA ASN A 47 13.83 -23.36 -36.03
C ASN A 47 12.55 -23.99 -36.56
N PRO A 48 12.21 -23.85 -37.84
CA PRO A 48 11.07 -24.58 -38.44
C PRO A 48 11.45 -26.05 -38.61
N VAL A 49 11.02 -26.89 -37.68
CA VAL A 49 11.03 -28.33 -37.86
C VAL A 49 10.05 -28.65 -39.02
N ARG A 50 10.57 -28.92 -40.19
CA ARG A 50 9.82 -29.55 -41.29
C ARG A 50 9.52 -31.00 -40.90
N ALA A 51 8.48 -31.23 -40.13
CA ALA A 51 7.88 -32.54 -39.95
C ALA A 51 6.76 -32.69 -40.97
N GLY A 52 7.03 -33.48 -42.01
CA GLY A 52 6.02 -33.97 -42.93
C GLY A 52 5.05 -34.89 -42.20
N PHE A 53 3.92 -34.40 -41.83
CA PHE A 53 2.83 -35.21 -41.26
C PHE A 53 1.72 -35.33 -42.30
N ARG A 54 1.78 -36.44 -43.06
CA ARG A 54 0.64 -36.92 -43.84
C ARG A 54 -0.27 -37.73 -42.92
N GLY A 55 -1.25 -37.10 -42.38
CA GLY A 55 -2.31 -37.73 -41.59
C GLY A 55 -3.49 -36.77 -41.45
N SER A 56 -4.57 -37.09 -42.17
CA SER A 56 -5.83 -36.34 -42.13
C SER A 56 -6.56 -36.60 -40.80
N PHE A 57 -6.21 -35.86 -39.74
CA PHE A 57 -7.03 -35.76 -38.56
C PHE A 57 -7.95 -34.52 -38.67
N PRO A 58 -9.18 -34.56 -38.16
CA PRO A 58 -10.16 -33.55 -38.45
C PRO A 58 -9.76 -32.21 -37.76
N LEU A 59 -9.32 -31.27 -38.60
CA LEU A 59 -8.88 -29.90 -38.25
C LEU A 59 -9.89 -29.11 -37.40
N ARG A 60 -11.10 -29.62 -37.25
CA ARG A 60 -12.18 -28.97 -36.47
C ARG A 60 -12.04 -29.13 -34.95
N ILE A 61 -11.39 -30.20 -34.47
CA ILE A 61 -11.21 -30.42 -32.99
C ILE A 61 -10.00 -29.63 -32.47
N ALA A 62 -8.93 -29.52 -33.26
CA ALA A 62 -7.75 -28.75 -32.87
C ALA A 62 -8.03 -27.25 -32.78
N ALA A 63 -8.85 -26.70 -33.70
CA ALA A 63 -9.25 -25.28 -33.63
C ALA A 63 -10.11 -24.95 -32.38
N GLY A 64 -10.99 -25.88 -31.97
CA GLY A 64 -11.80 -25.71 -30.77
C GLY A 64 -10.99 -25.67 -29.47
N LEU A 65 -9.97 -26.52 -29.35
CA LEU A 65 -9.09 -26.54 -28.17
C LEU A 65 -8.17 -25.32 -28.08
N VAL A 66 -7.70 -24.79 -29.19
CA VAL A 66 -6.88 -23.58 -29.22
C VAL A 66 -7.73 -22.36 -28.85
N ILE A 67 -8.95 -22.24 -29.37
CA ILE A 67 -9.87 -21.15 -28.98
C ILE A 67 -10.26 -21.25 -27.52
N ALA A 68 -10.51 -22.45 -26.99
CA ALA A 68 -10.80 -22.64 -25.56
C ALA A 68 -9.60 -22.31 -24.66
N ALA A 69 -8.38 -22.62 -25.09
CA ALA A 69 -7.15 -22.26 -24.36
C ALA A 69 -6.91 -20.75 -24.37
N PHE A 70 -7.12 -20.07 -25.50
CA PHE A 70 -7.00 -18.61 -25.59
C PHE A 70 -8.14 -17.88 -24.87
N ALA A 71 -9.37 -18.39 -24.90
CA ALA A 71 -10.48 -17.85 -24.13
C ALA A 71 -10.28 -18.06 -22.62
N GLY A 72 -9.81 -19.24 -22.20
CA GLY A 72 -9.48 -19.52 -20.81
C GLY A 72 -8.31 -18.68 -20.29
N TRP A 73 -7.31 -18.44 -21.10
CA TRP A 73 -6.17 -17.58 -20.75
C TRP A 73 -6.56 -16.09 -20.76
N GLY A 74 -7.36 -15.65 -21.72
CA GLY A 74 -7.88 -14.27 -21.77
C GLY A 74 -8.78 -13.93 -20.60
N ILE A 75 -9.62 -14.86 -20.11
CA ILE A 75 -10.46 -14.66 -18.92
C ILE A 75 -9.65 -14.78 -17.64
N GLY A 76 -8.62 -15.64 -17.59
CA GLY A 76 -7.73 -15.80 -16.45
C GLY A 76 -6.80 -14.59 -16.23
N SER A 77 -6.48 -13.83 -17.28
CA SER A 77 -5.65 -12.63 -17.21
C SER A 77 -6.45 -11.34 -16.89
N LEU A 78 -7.79 -11.40 -16.89
CA LEU A 78 -8.67 -10.33 -16.42
C LEU A 78 -8.86 -10.35 -14.89
N ARG A 79 -7.85 -10.82 -14.13
CA ARG A 79 -7.82 -10.51 -12.70
C ARG A 79 -7.76 -8.99 -12.57
N PRO A 80 -8.67 -8.38 -11.80
CA PRO A 80 -8.65 -6.93 -11.62
C PRO A 80 -7.33 -6.54 -10.92
N MET A 81 -6.35 -6.14 -11.71
CA MET A 81 -5.06 -5.60 -11.22
C MET A 81 -5.27 -4.33 -10.38
N GLY A 82 -6.45 -3.72 -10.46
CA GLY A 82 -6.75 -2.47 -9.76
C GLY A 82 -6.72 -2.59 -8.24
N HIS A 83 -7.15 -3.72 -7.67
CA HIS A 83 -7.22 -3.88 -6.21
C HIS A 83 -5.85 -4.13 -5.55
N ALA A 84 -4.95 -4.86 -6.19
CA ALA A 84 -3.61 -5.11 -5.64
C ALA A 84 -2.77 -3.82 -5.62
N VAL A 85 -2.78 -3.05 -6.69
CA VAL A 85 -2.03 -1.78 -6.79
C VAL A 85 -2.57 -0.73 -5.80
N SER A 86 -3.90 -0.64 -5.61
CA SER A 86 -4.48 0.28 -4.64
C SER A 86 -4.13 -0.11 -3.19
N THR A 87 -4.19 -1.39 -2.86
CA THR A 87 -3.85 -1.88 -1.51
C THR A 87 -2.38 -1.60 -1.17
N ASP A 88 -1.46 -1.84 -2.09
CA ASP A 88 -0.03 -1.56 -1.88
C ASP A 88 0.23 -0.06 -1.67
N ARG A 89 -0.49 0.81 -2.38
CA ARG A 89 -0.39 2.25 -2.19
C ARG A 89 -0.91 2.66 -0.82
N THR A 90 -2.12 2.24 -0.45
CA THR A 90 -2.73 2.55 0.86
C THR A 90 -1.86 2.06 2.01
N THR A 91 -1.33 0.82 1.95
CA THR A 91 -0.47 0.27 3.00
C THR A 91 0.84 1.07 3.13
N ASN A 92 1.44 1.51 2.03
CA ASN A 92 2.65 2.33 2.07
C ASN A 92 2.38 3.73 2.65
N GLU A 93 1.29 4.39 2.27
CA GLU A 93 0.90 5.69 2.83
C GLU A 93 0.61 5.59 4.35
N LEU A 94 -0.02 4.50 4.80
CA LEU A 94 -0.26 4.23 6.22
C LEU A 94 1.05 4.03 6.99
N VAL A 95 2.02 3.27 6.41
CA VAL A 95 3.35 3.13 7.01
C VAL A 95 4.04 4.48 7.12
N ASP A 96 3.99 5.30 6.07
CA ASP A 96 4.59 6.64 6.09
C ASP A 96 3.96 7.54 7.16
N ALA A 97 2.63 7.50 7.30
CA ALA A 97 1.91 8.24 8.35
C ALA A 97 2.27 7.74 9.76
N HIS A 98 2.38 6.42 9.93
CA HIS A 98 2.80 5.81 11.20
C HIS A 98 4.23 6.21 11.56
N VAL A 99 5.18 6.07 10.64
CA VAL A 99 6.59 6.45 10.87
C VAL A 99 6.72 7.93 11.20
N ARG A 100 6.03 8.82 10.47
CA ARG A 100 6.02 10.26 10.80
C ARG A 100 5.50 10.51 12.21
N SER A 101 4.47 9.78 12.65
CA SER A 101 3.90 9.97 13.98
C SER A 101 4.86 9.62 15.11
N LEU A 102 5.83 8.73 14.88
CA LEU A 102 6.82 8.35 15.89
C LEU A 102 7.92 9.41 16.06
N LEU A 103 7.97 10.42 15.19
CA LEU A 103 8.89 11.55 15.36
C LEU A 103 8.47 12.41 16.57
N PRO A 104 9.41 13.07 17.26
CA PRO A 104 9.10 13.90 18.43
C PRO A 104 8.05 14.97 18.10
N GLY A 105 6.99 15.03 18.90
CA GLY A 105 5.92 16.03 18.76
C GLY A 105 4.86 15.71 17.71
N HIS A 106 4.93 14.57 16.99
CA HIS A 106 4.00 14.24 15.90
C HIS A 106 3.00 13.12 16.25
N LEU A 107 3.11 12.50 17.41
CA LEU A 107 2.28 11.34 17.75
C LEU A 107 0.81 11.72 17.96
N LEU A 108 0.54 12.84 18.63
CA LEU A 108 -0.79 13.21 19.09
C LEU A 108 -1.04 14.72 18.92
N ASP A 109 -2.22 15.08 18.43
CA ASP A 109 -2.75 16.45 18.46
C ASP A 109 -3.56 16.69 19.73
N VAL A 110 -4.20 15.64 20.26
CA VAL A 110 -4.84 15.63 21.57
C VAL A 110 -4.24 14.52 22.42
N VAL A 111 -3.57 14.91 23.51
CA VAL A 111 -2.95 14.00 24.47
C VAL A 111 -3.94 13.74 25.59
N SER A 112 -4.52 12.56 25.66
CA SER A 112 -5.43 12.14 26.73
C SER A 112 -5.64 10.64 26.72
N THR A 113 -5.67 10.04 27.88
CA THR A 113 -6.08 8.64 28.08
C THR A 113 -7.59 8.48 28.25
N ASP A 114 -8.31 9.60 28.39
CA ASP A 114 -9.76 9.62 28.57
C ASP A 114 -10.50 9.71 27.24
N ARG A 115 -11.28 8.68 26.92
CA ARG A 115 -12.16 8.64 25.75
C ARG A 115 -13.15 9.81 25.69
N HIS A 116 -13.58 10.33 26.84
CA HIS A 116 -14.52 11.45 26.91
C HIS A 116 -13.88 12.79 26.53
N THR A 117 -12.56 12.86 26.53
CA THR A 117 -11.78 13.99 26.00
C THR A 117 -11.43 13.77 24.53
N VAL A 118 -10.95 12.58 24.17
CA VAL A 118 -10.46 12.29 22.81
C VAL A 118 -11.61 12.23 21.79
N LYS A 119 -12.72 11.57 22.11
CA LYS A 119 -13.84 11.42 21.17
C LYS A 119 -14.47 12.75 20.74
N PRO A 120 -14.82 13.69 21.64
CA PRO A 120 -15.36 14.98 21.26
C PRO A 120 -14.38 15.86 20.50
N TRP A 121 -13.07 15.67 20.69
CA TRP A 121 -12.05 16.44 20.00
C TRP A 121 -12.12 16.29 18.48
N PHE A 122 -12.56 15.12 17.96
CA PHE A 122 -12.75 14.88 16.53
C PHE A 122 -14.00 15.58 15.95
N THR A 123 -14.94 16.02 16.80
CA THR A 123 -16.19 16.64 16.35
C THR A 123 -15.91 17.93 15.57
N GLY A 124 -16.37 17.99 14.32
CA GLY A 124 -16.17 19.14 13.42
C GLY A 124 -14.75 19.22 12.81
N ARG A 125 -13.86 18.26 13.12
CA ARG A 125 -12.52 18.15 12.53
C ARG A 125 -12.43 17.05 11.47
N THR A 126 -13.27 16.03 11.60
CA THR A 126 -13.47 14.97 10.60
C THR A 126 -14.94 14.82 10.27
N ASP A 127 -15.26 14.15 9.19
CA ASP A 127 -16.61 13.79 8.77
C ASP A 127 -17.20 12.61 9.56
N ILE A 128 -16.42 12.04 10.48
CA ILE A 128 -16.81 10.93 11.36
C ILE A 128 -16.52 11.26 12.82
N ALA A 129 -17.25 10.61 13.73
CA ALA A 129 -16.89 10.53 15.14
C ALA A 129 -16.37 9.11 15.41
N PRO A 130 -15.01 8.91 15.46
CA PRO A 130 -14.47 7.57 15.62
C PRO A 130 -14.92 6.96 16.95
N PRO A 131 -15.22 5.65 17.00
CA PRO A 131 -15.40 4.97 18.26
C PRO A 131 -14.10 5.00 19.05
N VAL A 132 -14.08 5.65 20.22
CA VAL A 132 -12.93 5.65 21.12
C VAL A 132 -13.21 4.70 22.27
N VAL A 133 -12.45 3.61 22.33
CA VAL A 133 -12.63 2.54 23.33
C VAL A 133 -11.49 2.59 24.33
N ASP A 134 -11.81 2.51 25.63
CA ASP A 134 -10.78 2.29 26.63
C ASP A 134 -10.42 0.81 26.69
N LEU A 135 -9.17 0.51 26.42
CA LEU A 135 -8.62 -0.85 26.36
C LEU A 135 -7.47 -1.04 27.36
N SER A 136 -7.34 -0.14 28.34
CA SER A 136 -6.24 -0.15 29.32
C SER A 136 -6.18 -1.47 30.11
N GLU A 137 -7.33 -2.00 30.54
CA GLU A 137 -7.41 -3.28 31.25
C GLU A 137 -7.03 -4.49 30.37
N ARG A 138 -7.08 -4.32 29.03
CA ARG A 138 -6.67 -5.33 28.06
C ARG A 138 -5.22 -5.16 27.59
N GLY A 139 -4.49 -4.22 28.19
CA GLY A 139 -3.09 -3.95 27.89
C GLY A 139 -2.85 -3.10 26.64
N PHE A 140 -3.86 -2.32 26.22
CA PHE A 140 -3.78 -1.36 25.13
C PHE A 140 -4.27 0.02 25.60
N PRO A 141 -3.52 0.71 26.48
CA PRO A 141 -3.93 2.04 26.97
C PRO A 141 -4.03 3.02 25.80
N LEU A 142 -5.09 3.83 25.78
CA LEU A 142 -5.24 4.96 24.88
C LEU A 142 -4.18 6.02 25.24
N LEU A 143 -3.51 6.57 24.23
CA LEU A 143 -2.53 7.64 24.39
C LEU A 143 -3.12 8.99 23.95
N GLY A 144 -4.05 8.98 23.01
CA GLY A 144 -4.70 10.15 22.46
C GLY A 144 -5.13 9.98 21.02
N GLY A 145 -5.26 11.11 20.31
CA GLY A 145 -5.66 11.13 18.91
C GLY A 145 -5.01 12.24 18.11
N ARG A 146 -5.07 12.11 16.79
CA ARG A 146 -4.64 13.13 15.81
C ARG A 146 -5.45 13.04 14.52
N LEU A 147 -5.28 14.04 13.67
CA LEU A 147 -5.77 14.00 12.30
C LEU A 147 -4.65 13.58 11.36
N ASP A 148 -5.01 12.72 10.41
CA ASP A 148 -4.14 12.34 9.30
C ASP A 148 -4.89 12.47 7.97
N TYR A 149 -4.13 12.50 6.89
CA TYR A 149 -4.66 12.42 5.54
C TYR A 149 -3.96 11.26 4.82
N VAL A 150 -4.71 10.21 4.51
CA VAL A 150 -4.18 8.96 3.95
C VAL A 150 -5.12 8.48 2.85
N ASP A 151 -4.54 8.11 1.71
CA ASP A 151 -5.26 7.55 0.55
C ASP A 151 -6.46 8.40 0.09
N GLY A 152 -6.31 9.73 0.16
CA GLY A 152 -7.38 10.66 -0.22
C GLY A 152 -8.45 10.90 0.86
N HIS A 153 -8.32 10.28 2.05
CA HIS A 153 -9.26 10.40 3.16
C HIS A 153 -8.71 11.23 4.30
N SER A 154 -9.58 12.08 4.89
CA SER A 154 -9.32 12.65 6.20
C SER A 154 -9.56 11.56 7.25
N ALA A 155 -8.51 11.09 7.89
CA ALA A 155 -8.56 9.99 8.84
C ALA A 155 -8.49 10.50 10.27
N ALA A 156 -9.42 10.03 11.11
CA ALA A 156 -9.27 10.13 12.56
C ALA A 156 -8.31 9.03 13.01
N THR A 157 -7.20 9.40 13.64
CA THR A 157 -6.19 8.45 14.10
C THR A 157 -6.14 8.42 15.62
N LEU A 158 -6.33 7.21 16.17
CA LEU A 158 -6.20 6.93 17.59
C LEU A 158 -4.86 6.23 17.85
N ALA A 159 -4.11 6.66 18.83
CA ALA A 159 -2.88 6.01 19.24
C ALA A 159 -3.11 5.22 20.53
N TYR A 160 -2.73 3.96 20.50
CA TYR A 160 -2.74 3.04 21.65
C TYR A 160 -1.33 2.54 21.94
N GLY A 161 -1.01 2.36 23.22
CA GLY A 161 0.22 1.71 23.63
C GLY A 161 0.09 0.19 23.65
N ARG A 162 1.18 -0.51 23.35
CA ARG A 162 1.31 -1.94 23.61
C ARG A 162 2.73 -2.27 24.03
N ARG A 163 2.99 -2.38 25.32
CA ARG A 163 4.36 -2.51 25.87
C ARG A 163 5.26 -1.35 25.39
N LEU A 164 6.27 -1.63 24.56
CA LEU A 164 7.16 -0.63 23.97
C LEU A 164 6.73 -0.21 22.55
N HIS A 165 5.62 -0.75 22.05
CA HIS A 165 5.12 -0.47 20.70
C HIS A 165 3.94 0.51 20.75
N THR A 166 3.81 1.29 19.71
CA THR A 166 2.64 2.13 19.45
C THR A 166 1.78 1.48 18.36
N ILE A 167 0.48 1.39 18.59
CA ILE A 167 -0.51 1.00 17.60
C ILE A 167 -1.25 2.26 17.16
N ASN A 168 -1.14 2.65 15.91
CA ASN A 168 -1.97 3.68 15.32
C ASN A 168 -3.18 3.04 14.64
N LEU A 169 -4.37 3.46 15.04
CA LEU A 169 -5.64 3.05 14.45
C LEU A 169 -6.20 4.20 13.62
N PHE A 170 -6.11 4.08 12.31
CA PHE A 170 -6.70 5.02 11.36
C PHE A 170 -8.14 4.64 11.08
N VAL A 171 -9.03 5.61 11.12
CA VAL A 171 -10.47 5.40 10.92
C VAL A 171 -11.00 6.46 9.97
N TRP A 172 -11.72 6.05 8.93
CA TRP A 172 -12.45 6.93 8.01
C TRP A 172 -13.74 6.27 7.53
N ARG A 173 -14.56 7.01 6.80
CA ARG A 173 -15.79 6.48 6.20
C ARG A 173 -15.45 5.53 5.07
N SER A 174 -15.95 4.30 5.14
CA SER A 174 -15.84 3.35 4.03
C SER A 174 -16.60 3.88 2.81
N ALA A 175 -15.88 4.01 1.70
CA ALA A 175 -16.44 4.44 0.41
C ALA A 175 -16.81 3.24 -0.48
N GLY A 176 -16.46 2.02 -0.05
CA GLY A 176 -16.51 0.81 -0.86
C GLY A 176 -15.26 0.68 -1.74
N GLY A 177 -14.86 -0.55 -2.04
CA GLY A 177 -13.65 -0.84 -2.80
C GLY A 177 -12.38 -1.00 -1.97
N GLU A 178 -12.48 -0.90 -0.64
CA GLU A 178 -11.39 -1.27 0.26
C GLU A 178 -11.07 -2.77 0.14
N PRO A 179 -9.84 -3.19 0.49
CA PRO A 179 -9.50 -4.60 0.53
C PRO A 179 -10.39 -5.36 1.52
N ALA A 180 -10.52 -6.67 1.36
CA ALA A 180 -11.17 -7.52 2.34
C ALA A 180 -10.48 -7.40 3.71
N ASP A 181 -11.25 -7.68 4.79
CA ASP A 181 -10.69 -7.78 6.14
C ASP A 181 -9.48 -8.73 6.14
N GLY A 182 -8.37 -8.31 6.70
CA GLY A 182 -7.16 -9.12 6.68
C GLY A 182 -5.92 -8.45 7.24
N SER A 183 -4.87 -9.27 7.37
CA SER A 183 -3.55 -8.81 7.80
C SER A 183 -2.66 -8.57 6.58
N PHE A 184 -1.88 -7.50 6.64
CA PHE A 184 -0.91 -7.11 5.63
C PHE A 184 0.44 -6.87 6.30
N THR A 185 1.49 -6.89 5.51
CA THR A 185 2.83 -6.50 5.97
C THR A 185 3.46 -5.59 4.93
N ALA A 186 3.97 -4.46 5.35
CA ALA A 186 4.66 -3.53 4.46
C ALA A 186 5.85 -2.92 5.21
N ARG A 187 7.03 -2.95 4.59
CA ARG A 187 8.26 -2.31 5.09
C ARG A 187 8.62 -2.70 6.55
N GLY A 188 8.31 -3.94 6.97
CA GLY A 188 8.57 -4.44 8.31
C GLY A 188 7.49 -4.10 9.35
N TYR A 189 6.43 -3.38 8.98
CA TYR A 189 5.29 -3.11 9.83
C TYR A 189 4.16 -4.11 9.58
N SER A 190 3.44 -4.45 10.65
CA SER A 190 2.20 -5.23 10.60
C SER A 190 1.02 -4.28 10.45
N LEU A 191 0.11 -4.60 9.54
CA LEU A 191 -1.14 -3.87 9.34
C LEU A 191 -2.31 -4.84 9.45
N LEU A 192 -3.43 -4.35 9.98
CA LEU A 192 -4.66 -5.11 10.08
C LEU A 192 -5.82 -4.22 9.64
N HIS A 193 -6.55 -4.66 8.61
CA HIS A 193 -7.72 -3.97 8.09
C HIS A 193 -9.00 -4.69 8.48
N TRP A 194 -10.05 -3.92 8.80
CA TRP A 194 -11.42 -4.39 8.89
C TRP A 194 -12.42 -3.27 8.63
N THR A 195 -13.62 -3.65 8.25
CA THR A 195 -14.74 -2.73 8.09
C THR A 195 -15.83 -3.03 9.12
N SER A 196 -16.42 -2.00 9.70
CA SER A 196 -17.53 -2.13 10.65
C SER A 196 -18.32 -0.84 10.72
N GLY A 197 -19.66 -0.94 10.76
CA GLY A 197 -20.55 0.22 10.93
C GLY A 197 -20.38 1.30 9.86
N GLY A 198 -20.00 0.94 8.63
CA GLY A 198 -19.75 1.90 7.55
C GLY A 198 -18.43 2.66 7.67
N LEU A 199 -17.54 2.21 8.55
CA LEU A 199 -16.20 2.75 8.74
C LEU A 199 -15.16 1.71 8.33
N SER A 200 -14.03 2.20 7.78
CA SER A 200 -12.82 1.45 7.49
C SER A 200 -11.82 1.71 8.61
N TYR A 201 -11.21 0.64 9.10
CA TYR A 201 -10.26 0.64 10.20
C TYR A 201 -8.94 0.02 9.74
N TRP A 202 -7.83 0.72 10.01
CA TRP A 202 -6.50 0.24 9.76
C TRP A 202 -5.64 0.39 11.01
N ALA A 203 -5.34 -0.73 11.66
CA ALA A 203 -4.38 -0.76 12.75
C ALA A 203 -2.99 -1.03 12.19
N ILE A 204 -1.98 -0.28 12.65
CA ILE A 204 -0.59 -0.41 12.21
C ILE A 204 0.38 -0.31 13.38
N SER A 205 1.40 -1.15 13.37
CA SER A 205 2.47 -1.17 14.39
C SER A 205 3.68 -1.96 13.89
N ASP A 206 4.82 -1.77 14.54
CA ASP A 206 6.00 -2.64 14.49
C ASP A 206 5.86 -3.90 15.37
N ALA A 207 4.75 -4.04 16.12
CA ALA A 207 4.45 -5.23 16.89
C ALA A 207 4.10 -6.44 16.00
N ALA A 208 4.15 -7.64 16.58
CA ALA A 208 3.79 -8.87 15.88
C ALA A 208 2.33 -8.85 15.36
N PRO A 209 2.01 -9.50 14.22
CA PRO A 209 0.65 -9.55 13.69
C PRO A 209 -0.39 -10.09 14.69
N SER A 210 -0.01 -11.01 15.56
CA SER A 210 -0.88 -11.55 16.63
C SER A 210 -1.30 -10.50 17.66
N GLU A 211 -0.45 -9.50 17.92
CA GLU A 211 -0.78 -8.38 18.83
C GLU A 211 -1.84 -7.46 18.21
N LEU A 212 -1.79 -7.23 16.88
CA LEU A 212 -2.82 -6.47 16.18
C LEU A 212 -4.16 -7.25 16.12
N GLN A 213 -4.11 -8.57 15.99
CA GLN A 213 -5.32 -9.40 16.08
C GLN A 213 -5.95 -9.31 17.48
N ALA A 214 -5.14 -9.42 18.54
CA ALA A 214 -5.60 -9.27 19.90
C ALA A 214 -6.16 -7.85 20.15
N PHE A 215 -5.55 -6.83 19.58
CA PHE A 215 -6.05 -5.45 19.61
C PHE A 215 -7.43 -5.34 18.92
N ARG A 216 -7.59 -5.86 17.71
CA ARG A 216 -8.88 -5.87 16.99
C ARG A 216 -9.96 -6.56 17.81
N GLU A 217 -9.67 -7.74 18.35
CA GLU A 217 -10.61 -8.48 19.19
C GLU A 217 -11.01 -7.71 20.46
N ALA A 218 -10.06 -6.99 21.05
CA ALA A 218 -10.33 -6.15 22.19
C ALA A 218 -11.19 -4.93 21.81
N TYR A 219 -10.94 -4.34 20.64
CA TYR A 219 -11.59 -3.12 20.17
C TYR A 219 -13.02 -3.34 19.69
N THR A 220 -13.34 -4.52 19.16
CA THR A 220 -14.64 -4.86 18.54
C THR A 220 -15.64 -5.53 19.48
N ARG A 221 -15.25 -5.84 20.72
CA ARG A 221 -16.12 -6.38 21.77
C ARG A 221 -16.82 -5.28 22.55
#